data_ca44d33441230c852cfc24e8ad891a8c
#
_entry.id   ca44d33441230c852cfc24e8ad891a8c
#
_cell.length_a   1.000
_cell.length_b   1.000
_cell.length_c   1.000
_cell.angle_alpha   90.00
_cell.angle_beta   90.00
_cell.angle_gamma   90.00
#
_symmetry.space_group_name_H-M   'P 1'
#
loop_
_entity.id
_entity.type
_entity.pdbx_description
1 polymer ?
#
loop_
_entity_poly.entity_id
_entity_poly.type
_entity_poly.pdbx_seq_one_letter_code
_entity_poly.pdbx_strand_id
1 'polypeptide(L)'
;MTKMVLEHKEYIDKKYVPSKDDLVCAFFVEPAKGISFEDAAKKVASESSIGTWTEIENLSYNLFKKLSPKIFYLDPKNGIFKIAYSKELFEEHNIAQIISSVAGNIFGMKDLQNIKLLDIDFPESFVRHYSGPMYGVDGIRKIMRVKYRPLVGAVVKPKIGLNETQHAKIAYNSWLGGCDYVTDDENLTSMPFNNFEKRVSLTLKAREKAEKETGEKKAYLPNVTASYPEMVQRTEFALKHGCDFVMVDVLAVGWSAVQALKDQDFRVVLHGHRAMHATFTRNPKHGISMITIAKLCRLIGLDELQVGGVAGRMNEKVGEVSSIGEAIEQQVVSEDIFRHRLQENWLKLKPMMAVCSGGLFPASVKPLIH
;
A
#
# COMPACT_ATOMS: atom_id res chain seq x y z
N MET A 1 -6.18 37.85 -28.39
CA MET A 1 -5.82 36.96 -27.26
C MET A 1 -4.31 36.83 -27.27
N THR A 2 -3.65 37.30 -26.24
CA THR A 2 -2.18 37.28 -26.14
C THR A 2 -1.77 35.80 -25.92
N LYS A 3 -1.00 35.22 -26.82
CA LYS A 3 -0.41 33.89 -26.64
C LYS A 3 0.43 33.93 -25.38
N MET A 4 0.00 33.21 -24.37
CA MET A 4 0.77 33.01 -23.14
C MET A 4 1.72 31.86 -23.36
N VAL A 5 2.99 32.16 -23.60
CA VAL A 5 4.06 31.16 -23.47
C VAL A 5 4.18 30.92 -21.97
N LEU A 6 3.66 29.77 -21.50
CA LEU A 6 3.82 29.32 -20.11
C LEU A 6 5.32 29.10 -19.88
N GLU A 7 5.99 30.10 -19.33
CA GLU A 7 7.36 29.91 -18.86
C GLU A 7 7.30 28.92 -17.69
N HIS A 8 7.99 27.78 -17.82
CA HIS A 8 8.13 26.74 -16.77
C HIS A 8 8.66 27.26 -15.43
N LYS A 9 8.99 28.54 -15.33
CA LYS A 9 9.46 29.21 -14.11
C LYS A 9 8.40 29.30 -13.00
N GLU A 10 7.12 29.28 -13.35
CA GLU A 10 6.02 29.48 -12.38
C GLU A 10 5.72 28.24 -11.48
N TYR A 11 6.30 27.06 -11.76
CA TYR A 11 6.13 25.88 -10.91
C TYR A 11 6.98 25.91 -9.65
N ILE A 12 8.11 26.65 -9.63
CA ILE A 12 9.01 26.70 -8.47
C ILE A 12 8.62 27.88 -7.58
N ASP A 13 8.20 27.56 -6.36
CA ASP A 13 7.95 28.52 -5.29
C ASP A 13 8.51 28.00 -3.96
N LYS A 14 9.79 28.33 -3.68
CA LYS A 14 10.49 27.92 -2.45
C LYS A 14 9.92 28.55 -1.17
N LYS A 15 9.01 29.53 -1.30
CA LYS A 15 8.33 30.18 -0.17
C LYS A 15 6.95 29.56 0.09
N TYR A 16 6.47 28.70 -0.82
CA TYR A 16 5.18 28.05 -0.66
C TYR A 16 5.20 27.10 0.54
N VAL A 17 4.21 27.22 1.37
CA VAL A 17 3.96 26.31 2.50
C VAL A 17 2.74 25.49 2.16
N PRO A 18 2.88 24.17 1.99
CA PRO A 18 1.73 23.31 1.69
C PRO A 18 0.63 23.43 2.75
N SER A 19 -0.59 23.50 2.29
CA SER A 19 -1.78 23.52 3.12
C SER A 19 -2.30 22.10 3.38
N LYS A 20 -3.21 21.96 4.32
CA LYS A 20 -3.92 20.69 4.58
C LYS A 20 -4.83 20.22 3.43
N ASP A 21 -5.02 21.07 2.41
CA ASP A 21 -5.79 20.79 1.21
C ASP A 21 -4.90 20.42 0.01
N ASP A 22 -3.58 20.38 0.19
CA ASP A 22 -2.65 19.97 -0.86
C ASP A 22 -2.31 18.48 -0.73
N LEU A 23 -2.25 17.78 -1.87
CA LEU A 23 -1.58 16.51 -1.97
C LEU A 23 -0.09 16.76 -2.19
N VAL A 24 0.75 16.30 -1.27
CA VAL A 24 2.19 16.50 -1.35
C VAL A 24 2.89 15.22 -1.75
N CYS A 25 3.78 15.30 -2.75
CA CYS A 25 4.63 14.20 -3.16
C CYS A 25 6.11 14.53 -2.98
N ALA A 26 6.87 13.57 -2.50
CA ALA A 26 8.33 13.59 -2.54
C ALA A 26 8.82 12.68 -3.65
N PHE A 27 9.68 13.21 -4.52
CA PHE A 27 10.29 12.46 -5.62
C PHE A 27 11.80 12.48 -5.55
N PHE A 28 12.41 11.36 -5.91
CA PHE A 28 13.78 11.32 -6.42
C PHE A 28 13.73 11.45 -7.93
N VAL A 29 14.64 12.26 -8.50
CA VAL A 29 14.81 12.37 -9.95
C VAL A 29 16.28 12.40 -10.33
N GLU A 30 16.63 11.68 -11.36
CA GLU A 30 17.91 11.72 -12.06
C GLU A 30 17.62 12.24 -13.48
N PRO A 31 18.01 13.51 -13.81
CA PRO A 31 17.73 14.07 -15.12
C PRO A 31 18.47 13.33 -16.24
N ALA A 32 17.92 13.30 -17.43
CA ALA A 32 18.61 12.83 -18.63
C ALA A 32 19.79 13.78 -18.98
N LYS A 33 20.71 13.30 -19.78
CA LYS A 33 21.89 14.08 -20.19
C LYS A 33 21.47 15.39 -20.86
N GLY A 34 22.01 16.51 -20.34
CA GLY A 34 21.73 17.84 -20.86
C GLY A 34 20.51 18.53 -20.27
N ILE A 35 19.79 17.87 -19.38
CA ILE A 35 18.64 18.46 -18.65
C ILE A 35 19.11 18.86 -17.25
N SER A 36 18.77 20.08 -16.82
CA SER A 36 19.03 20.52 -15.44
C SER A 36 18.07 19.84 -14.46
N PHE A 37 18.46 19.70 -13.19
CA PHE A 37 17.61 19.16 -12.15
C PHE A 37 16.31 19.96 -11.98
N GLU A 38 16.41 21.30 -12.02
CA GLU A 38 15.25 22.17 -11.91
C GLU A 38 14.30 22.02 -13.10
N ASP A 39 14.82 21.85 -14.33
CA ASP A 39 13.99 21.64 -15.50
C ASP A 39 13.33 20.26 -15.50
N ALA A 40 14.03 19.23 -15.04
CA ALA A 40 13.43 17.91 -14.83
C ALA A 40 12.26 17.96 -13.82
N ALA A 41 12.45 18.64 -12.69
CA ALA A 41 11.39 18.81 -11.69
C ALA A 41 10.18 19.58 -12.24
N LYS A 42 10.41 20.67 -13.01
CA LYS A 42 9.33 21.43 -13.65
C LYS A 42 8.57 20.61 -14.68
N LYS A 43 9.26 19.78 -15.46
CA LYS A 43 8.62 18.88 -16.42
C LYS A 43 7.76 17.84 -15.71
N VAL A 44 8.23 17.26 -14.59
CA VAL A 44 7.41 16.37 -13.75
C VAL A 44 6.17 17.10 -13.25
N ALA A 45 6.32 18.33 -12.72
CA ALA A 45 5.20 19.13 -12.24
C ALA A 45 4.18 19.44 -13.35
N SER A 46 4.64 19.76 -14.54
CA SER A 46 3.79 20.02 -15.71
C SER A 46 3.00 18.78 -16.12
N GLU A 47 3.68 17.67 -16.39
CA GLU A 47 3.07 16.43 -16.91
C GLU A 47 2.16 15.73 -15.90
N SER A 48 2.43 15.87 -14.61
CA SER A 48 1.59 15.29 -13.53
C SER A 48 0.38 16.17 -13.17
N SER A 49 0.13 17.26 -13.89
CA SER A 49 -0.95 18.22 -13.59
C SER A 49 -1.66 18.72 -14.84
N ILE A 50 -1.59 20.00 -15.11
CA ILE A 50 -2.31 20.69 -16.17
C ILE A 50 -1.46 20.95 -17.41
N GLY A 51 -0.19 20.57 -17.39
CA GLY A 51 0.72 20.75 -18.52
C GLY A 51 0.59 19.66 -19.57
N THR A 52 1.26 19.87 -20.69
CA THR A 52 1.42 18.91 -21.77
C THR A 52 2.75 19.14 -22.50
N TRP A 53 3.08 18.23 -23.42
CA TRP A 53 4.29 18.30 -24.26
C TRP A 53 4.29 19.44 -25.28
N THR A 54 3.13 20.06 -25.51
CA THR A 54 2.93 21.12 -26.50
C THR A 54 2.37 22.38 -25.87
N GLU A 55 2.44 23.52 -26.58
CA GLU A 55 1.79 24.75 -26.14
C GLU A 55 0.27 24.54 -26.02
N ILE A 56 -0.31 25.02 -24.90
CA ILE A 56 -1.74 24.92 -24.63
C ILE A 56 -2.42 26.25 -25.03
N GLU A 57 -3.17 26.23 -26.13
CA GLU A 57 -3.84 27.45 -26.61
C GLU A 57 -5.02 27.91 -25.74
N ASN A 58 -5.67 26.99 -25.01
CA ASN A 58 -6.90 27.23 -24.26
C ASN A 58 -6.72 27.37 -22.75
N LEU A 59 -5.48 27.43 -22.24
CA LEU A 59 -5.23 27.57 -20.81
C LEU A 59 -5.26 29.03 -20.40
N SER A 60 -6.27 29.46 -19.63
CA SER A 60 -6.29 30.80 -19.07
C SER A 60 -5.29 30.94 -17.92
N TYR A 61 -4.74 32.16 -17.74
CA TYR A 61 -3.82 32.47 -16.63
C TYR A 61 -4.43 32.12 -15.25
N ASN A 62 -5.71 32.44 -15.07
CA ASN A 62 -6.40 32.17 -13.81
C ASN A 62 -6.51 30.66 -13.55
N LEU A 63 -6.81 29.85 -14.56
CA LEU A 63 -6.87 28.40 -14.44
C LEU A 63 -5.49 27.83 -14.14
N PHE A 64 -4.46 28.30 -14.85
CA PHE A 64 -3.08 27.91 -14.58
C PHE A 64 -2.66 28.24 -13.15
N LYS A 65 -2.88 29.47 -12.71
CA LYS A 65 -2.53 29.90 -11.35
C LYS A 65 -3.26 29.08 -10.27
N LYS A 66 -4.50 28.69 -10.53
CA LYS A 66 -5.32 27.92 -9.60
C LYS A 66 -4.84 26.46 -9.48
N LEU A 67 -4.51 25.83 -10.60
CA LEU A 67 -4.25 24.38 -10.67
C LEU A 67 -2.78 24.01 -10.84
N SER A 68 -1.88 24.97 -11.11
CA SER A 68 -0.45 24.64 -11.24
C SER A 68 0.13 24.21 -9.90
N PRO A 69 0.78 23.05 -9.84
CA PRO A 69 1.41 22.59 -8.61
C PRO A 69 2.61 23.44 -8.24
N LYS A 70 3.04 23.36 -6.98
CA LYS A 70 4.15 24.15 -6.45
C LYS A 70 5.29 23.26 -6.02
N ILE A 71 6.43 23.39 -6.69
CA ILE A 71 7.69 22.79 -6.24
C ILE A 71 8.25 23.72 -5.15
N PHE A 72 8.10 23.30 -3.89
CA PHE A 72 8.49 24.10 -2.75
C PHE A 72 9.82 23.69 -2.11
N TYR A 73 10.32 22.51 -2.47
CA TYR A 73 11.60 21.99 -2.00
C TYR A 73 12.40 21.41 -3.15
N LEU A 74 13.70 21.75 -3.21
CA LEU A 74 14.66 21.26 -4.20
C LEU A 74 15.98 20.95 -3.49
N ASP A 75 16.45 19.71 -3.64
CA ASP A 75 17.78 19.24 -3.22
C ASP A 75 18.49 18.57 -4.40
N PRO A 76 19.15 19.34 -5.26
CA PRO A 76 19.85 18.81 -6.44
C PRO A 76 20.97 17.84 -6.09
N LYS A 77 21.59 17.98 -4.90
CA LYS A 77 22.70 17.13 -4.46
C LYS A 77 22.24 15.69 -4.26
N ASN A 78 21.05 15.50 -3.69
CA ASN A 78 20.47 14.19 -3.42
C ASN A 78 19.45 13.78 -4.47
N GLY A 79 19.15 14.61 -5.46
CA GLY A 79 18.17 14.36 -6.50
C GLY A 79 16.71 14.40 -5.98
N ILE A 80 16.44 15.14 -4.91
CA ILE A 80 15.14 15.16 -4.23
C ILE A 80 14.40 16.47 -4.48
N PHE A 81 13.10 16.38 -4.80
CA PHE A 81 12.22 17.52 -4.74
C PHE A 81 10.87 17.17 -4.14
N LYS A 82 10.18 18.17 -3.60
CA LYS A 82 8.81 18.02 -3.12
C LYS A 82 7.91 18.96 -3.87
N ILE A 83 6.72 18.47 -4.17
CA ILE A 83 5.72 19.17 -4.95
C ILE A 83 4.36 19.09 -4.24
N ALA A 84 3.68 20.21 -4.16
CA ALA A 84 2.32 20.33 -3.64
C ALA A 84 1.34 20.50 -4.80
N TYR A 85 0.32 19.67 -4.85
CA TYR A 85 -0.75 19.69 -5.83
C TYR A 85 -2.05 20.15 -5.17
N SER A 86 -2.77 21.07 -5.79
CA SER A 86 -4.13 21.39 -5.33
C SER A 86 -5.01 20.16 -5.37
N LYS A 87 -5.81 19.92 -4.32
CA LYS A 87 -6.81 18.84 -4.29
C LYS A 87 -7.77 18.85 -5.47
N GLU A 88 -8.01 20.02 -6.08
CA GLU A 88 -8.91 20.16 -7.23
C GLU A 88 -8.40 19.46 -8.50
N LEU A 89 -7.15 18.99 -8.53
CA LEU A 89 -6.61 18.15 -9.60
C LEU A 89 -7.04 16.70 -9.51
N PHE A 90 -7.67 16.31 -8.40
CA PHE A 90 -7.96 14.92 -8.10
C PHE A 90 -9.44 14.69 -7.83
N GLU A 91 -9.91 13.52 -8.19
CA GLU A 91 -11.23 13.05 -7.82
C GLU A 91 -11.17 12.40 -6.43
N GLU A 92 -11.91 12.96 -5.49
CA GLU A 92 -11.98 12.43 -4.14
C GLU A 92 -12.52 10.98 -4.17
N HIS A 93 -11.99 10.08 -3.35
CA HIS A 93 -12.35 8.67 -3.29
C HIS A 93 -12.05 7.85 -4.57
N ASN A 94 -11.18 8.35 -5.45
CA ASN A 94 -10.73 7.62 -6.64
C ASN A 94 -9.21 7.38 -6.60
N ILE A 95 -8.80 6.29 -5.99
CA ILE A 95 -7.38 5.94 -5.85
C ILE A 95 -6.69 5.75 -7.21
N ALA A 96 -7.41 5.25 -8.22
CA ALA A 96 -6.85 5.01 -9.54
C ALA A 96 -6.47 6.33 -10.22
N GLN A 97 -7.32 7.37 -10.11
CA GLN A 97 -7.04 8.68 -10.70
C GLN A 97 -5.87 9.36 -9.98
N ILE A 98 -5.81 9.29 -8.64
CA ILE A 98 -4.69 9.84 -7.85
C ILE A 98 -3.37 9.23 -8.33
N ILE A 99 -3.28 7.90 -8.40
CA ILE A 99 -2.05 7.21 -8.81
C ILE A 99 -1.71 7.51 -10.27
N SER A 100 -2.69 7.57 -11.17
CA SER A 100 -2.48 7.91 -12.58
C SER A 100 -1.87 9.30 -12.74
N SER A 101 -2.20 10.24 -11.85
CA SER A 101 -1.62 11.59 -11.88
C SER A 101 -0.19 11.62 -11.34
N VAL A 102 0.04 11.08 -10.13
CA VAL A 102 1.34 11.23 -9.45
C VAL A 102 2.35 10.13 -9.78
N ALA A 103 1.92 9.04 -10.40
CA ALA A 103 2.77 7.91 -10.80
C ALA A 103 2.45 7.38 -12.21
N GLY A 104 1.89 8.23 -13.08
CA GLY A 104 1.54 7.89 -14.44
C GLY A 104 2.66 8.14 -15.46
N ASN A 105 2.34 8.92 -16.50
CA ASN A 105 3.21 9.19 -17.65
C ASN A 105 4.60 9.75 -17.29
N ILE A 106 4.73 10.43 -16.16
CA ILE A 106 6.02 10.99 -15.71
C ILE A 106 7.12 9.92 -15.62
N PHE A 107 6.77 8.66 -15.38
CA PHE A 107 7.73 7.56 -15.32
C PHE A 107 8.27 7.11 -16.69
N GLY A 108 7.63 7.53 -17.79
CA GLY A 108 8.05 7.25 -19.17
C GLY A 108 8.76 8.42 -19.87
N MET A 109 9.02 9.54 -19.17
CA MET A 109 9.57 10.74 -19.77
C MET A 109 11.02 10.58 -20.20
N LYS A 110 11.35 10.95 -21.45
CA LYS A 110 12.73 10.94 -22.01
C LYS A 110 13.67 11.91 -21.31
N ASP A 111 13.13 12.93 -20.68
CA ASP A 111 13.87 13.96 -19.96
C ASP A 111 14.42 13.46 -18.61
N LEU A 112 14.02 12.28 -18.20
CA LEU A 112 14.40 11.66 -16.93
C LEU A 112 15.17 10.36 -17.20
N GLN A 113 16.36 10.24 -16.61
CA GLN A 113 17.08 8.97 -16.54
C GLN A 113 16.40 8.02 -15.58
N ASN A 114 15.98 8.53 -14.42
CA ASN A 114 15.26 7.82 -13.39
C ASN A 114 14.31 8.76 -12.65
N ILE A 115 13.18 8.20 -12.18
CA ILE A 115 12.26 8.87 -11.26
C ILE A 115 11.69 7.87 -10.27
N LYS A 116 11.59 8.25 -9.00
CA LYS A 116 10.96 7.45 -7.95
C LYS A 116 10.02 8.29 -7.10
N LEU A 117 8.79 7.84 -6.95
CA LEU A 117 7.87 8.39 -5.96
C LEU A 117 8.25 7.83 -4.58
N LEU A 118 8.77 8.70 -3.73
CA LEU A 118 9.32 8.34 -2.41
C LEU A 118 8.24 8.28 -1.35
N ASP A 119 7.33 9.27 -1.31
CA ASP A 119 6.22 9.30 -0.36
C ASP A 119 5.10 10.24 -0.83
N ILE A 120 3.92 10.07 -0.25
CA ILE A 120 2.74 10.93 -0.43
C ILE A 120 2.22 11.37 0.94
N ASP A 121 1.84 12.64 1.08
CA ASP A 121 1.04 13.19 2.17
C ASP A 121 -0.34 13.56 1.60
N PHE A 122 -1.40 12.96 2.12
CA PHE A 122 -2.75 13.11 1.57
C PHE A 122 -3.46 14.32 2.16
N PRO A 123 -4.24 15.09 1.36
CA PRO A 123 -5.09 16.15 1.90
C PRO A 123 -6.05 15.59 2.95
N GLU A 124 -6.31 16.36 4.01
CA GLU A 124 -7.27 15.96 5.04
C GLU A 124 -8.67 15.67 4.45
N SER A 125 -9.07 16.39 3.40
CA SER A 125 -10.34 16.15 2.71
C SER A 125 -10.38 14.74 2.12
N PHE A 126 -9.30 14.25 1.50
CA PHE A 126 -9.24 12.89 0.96
C PHE A 126 -9.30 11.84 2.07
N VAL A 127 -8.48 12.00 3.10
CA VAL A 127 -8.49 11.11 4.26
C VAL A 127 -9.90 10.97 4.87
N ARG A 128 -10.70 12.06 4.86
CA ARG A 128 -12.09 12.04 5.37
C ARG A 128 -13.07 11.25 4.49
N HIS A 129 -12.82 11.15 3.17
CA HIS A 129 -13.69 10.45 2.23
C HIS A 129 -13.43 8.93 2.17
N TYR A 130 -12.31 8.46 2.70
CA TYR A 130 -12.03 7.04 2.81
C TYR A 130 -12.46 6.50 4.17
N SER A 131 -12.96 5.26 4.19
CA SER A 131 -13.35 4.57 5.43
C SER A 131 -12.15 4.06 6.23
N GLY A 132 -11.01 3.85 5.56
CA GLY A 132 -9.83 3.25 6.14
C GLY A 132 -10.04 1.81 6.66
N PRO A 133 -9.12 1.30 7.49
CA PRO A 133 -9.25 -0.03 8.08
C PRO A 133 -10.54 -0.20 8.88
N MET A 134 -11.25 -1.32 8.66
CA MET A 134 -12.50 -1.61 9.37
C MET A 134 -12.25 -2.00 10.81
N TYR A 135 -11.29 -2.86 11.03
CA TYR A 135 -10.92 -3.38 12.35
C TYR A 135 -9.66 -2.70 12.88
N GLY A 136 -8.63 -2.59 12.05
CA GLY A 136 -7.34 -2.06 12.43
C GLY A 136 -6.66 -2.89 13.53
N VAL A 137 -5.57 -2.38 14.08
CA VAL A 137 -4.76 -3.09 15.10
C VAL A 137 -5.59 -3.57 16.28
N ASP A 138 -6.39 -2.69 16.88
CA ASP A 138 -7.17 -3.02 18.09
C ASP A 138 -8.29 -4.02 17.78
N GLY A 139 -8.96 -3.88 16.62
CA GLY A 139 -10.02 -4.80 16.20
C GLY A 139 -9.50 -6.20 15.93
N ILE A 140 -8.35 -6.32 15.25
CA ILE A 140 -7.69 -7.61 15.01
C ILE A 140 -7.31 -8.28 16.34
N ARG A 141 -6.66 -7.53 17.24
CA ARG A 141 -6.30 -8.04 18.57
C ARG A 141 -7.50 -8.50 19.38
N LYS A 142 -8.62 -7.78 19.29
CA LYS A 142 -9.88 -8.16 19.92
C LYS A 142 -10.46 -9.45 19.34
N ILE A 143 -10.48 -9.60 18.01
CA ILE A 143 -10.91 -10.83 17.33
C ILE A 143 -10.04 -12.00 17.77
N MET A 144 -8.73 -11.85 17.74
CA MET A 144 -7.77 -12.90 18.08
C MET A 144 -7.65 -13.16 19.60
N ARG A 145 -8.21 -12.30 20.44
CA ARG A 145 -8.09 -12.34 21.92
C ARG A 145 -6.64 -12.28 22.40
N VAL A 146 -5.76 -11.60 21.66
CA VAL A 146 -4.33 -11.44 21.97
C VAL A 146 -4.02 -9.98 22.20
N LYS A 147 -3.81 -9.58 23.46
CA LYS A 147 -3.74 -8.16 23.83
C LYS A 147 -2.35 -7.53 23.61
N TYR A 148 -1.27 -8.20 23.94
CA TYR A 148 0.06 -7.57 24.00
C TYR A 148 1.15 -8.23 23.15
N ARG A 149 1.19 -9.56 23.09
CA ARG A 149 2.24 -10.23 22.30
C ARG A 149 2.03 -10.07 20.81
N PRO A 150 3.08 -10.18 19.99
CA PRO A 150 2.92 -10.32 18.55
C PRO A 150 2.02 -11.50 18.19
N LEU A 151 1.25 -11.36 17.12
CA LEU A 151 0.56 -12.48 16.48
C LEU A 151 1.56 -13.24 15.64
N VAL A 152 1.50 -14.56 15.67
CA VAL A 152 2.39 -15.45 14.91
C VAL A 152 1.58 -16.19 13.85
N GLY A 153 1.99 -16.01 12.58
CA GLY A 153 1.33 -16.63 11.44
C GLY A 153 2.24 -17.61 10.69
N ALA A 154 1.64 -18.57 10.02
CA ALA A 154 2.32 -19.48 9.10
C ALA A 154 1.64 -19.47 7.73
N VAL A 155 2.44 -19.55 6.67
CA VAL A 155 1.96 -19.79 5.32
C VAL A 155 2.04 -21.29 5.05
N VAL A 156 0.96 -21.90 4.54
CA VAL A 156 0.95 -23.32 4.21
C VAL A 156 2.00 -23.65 3.15
N LYS A 157 2.80 -24.66 3.41
CA LYS A 157 3.86 -25.14 2.50
C LYS A 157 3.74 -26.66 2.27
N PRO A 158 4.07 -27.17 1.06
CA PRO A 158 4.48 -26.44 -0.13
C PRO A 158 3.39 -25.48 -0.62
N LYS A 159 3.78 -24.36 -1.23
CA LYS A 159 2.89 -23.26 -1.60
C LYS A 159 1.80 -23.65 -2.60
N ILE A 160 2.08 -24.61 -3.48
CA ILE A 160 1.15 -25.21 -4.45
C ILE A 160 1.40 -26.72 -4.54
N GLY A 161 0.39 -27.47 -5.05
CA GLY A 161 0.48 -28.92 -5.25
C GLY A 161 -0.22 -29.78 -4.19
N LEU A 162 -0.56 -29.20 -3.03
CA LEU A 162 -1.38 -29.89 -2.04
C LEU A 162 -2.84 -29.92 -2.48
N ASN A 163 -3.55 -31.02 -2.21
CA ASN A 163 -5.01 -31.02 -2.26
C ASN A 163 -5.60 -30.37 -1.00
N GLU A 164 -6.91 -30.14 -1.00
CA GLU A 164 -7.60 -29.39 0.06
C GLU A 164 -7.48 -30.08 1.43
N THR A 165 -7.51 -31.40 1.47
CA THR A 165 -7.37 -32.18 2.72
C THR A 165 -5.95 -32.07 3.30
N GLN A 166 -4.93 -32.16 2.44
CA GLN A 166 -3.54 -32.00 2.85
C GLN A 166 -3.27 -30.57 3.35
N HIS A 167 -3.84 -29.57 2.67
CA HIS A 167 -3.77 -28.18 3.06
C HIS A 167 -4.36 -27.96 4.46
N ALA A 168 -5.59 -28.41 4.69
CA ALA A 168 -6.26 -28.30 5.98
C ALA A 168 -5.50 -29.01 7.11
N LYS A 169 -4.86 -30.16 6.83
CA LYS A 169 -4.04 -30.88 7.81
C LYS A 169 -2.80 -30.07 8.23
N ILE A 170 -2.13 -29.43 7.28
CA ILE A 170 -0.95 -28.60 7.59
C ILE A 170 -1.37 -27.37 8.39
N ALA A 171 -2.46 -26.70 7.99
CA ALA A 171 -3.03 -25.60 8.75
C ALA A 171 -3.33 -25.99 10.20
N TYR A 172 -4.01 -27.10 10.40
CA TYR A 172 -4.30 -27.65 11.72
C TYR A 172 -3.05 -27.87 12.57
N ASN A 173 -2.02 -28.51 12.00
CA ASN A 173 -0.77 -28.75 12.71
C ASN A 173 -0.04 -27.43 13.08
N SER A 174 -0.13 -26.42 12.21
CA SER A 174 0.45 -25.09 12.49
C SER A 174 -0.23 -24.43 13.69
N TRP A 175 -1.55 -24.50 13.78
CA TRP A 175 -2.30 -23.98 14.92
C TRP A 175 -2.02 -24.72 16.21
N LEU A 176 -1.92 -26.07 16.18
CA LEU A 176 -1.50 -26.84 17.34
C LEU A 176 -0.07 -26.52 17.77
N GLY A 177 0.80 -26.15 16.81
CA GLY A 177 2.17 -25.71 17.05
C GLY A 177 2.29 -24.30 17.63
N GLY A 178 1.16 -23.61 17.88
CA GLY A 178 1.13 -22.28 18.53
C GLY A 178 0.98 -21.08 17.56
N CYS A 179 0.76 -21.30 16.26
CA CYS A 179 0.40 -20.21 15.37
C CYS A 179 -0.99 -19.66 15.71
N ASP A 180 -1.12 -18.33 15.63
CA ASP A 180 -2.40 -17.63 15.80
C ASP A 180 -3.21 -17.70 14.51
N TYR A 181 -2.55 -17.52 13.36
CA TYR A 181 -3.21 -17.60 12.07
C TYR A 181 -2.39 -18.38 11.03
N VAL A 182 -3.11 -18.88 10.04
CA VAL A 182 -2.56 -19.58 8.88
C VAL A 182 -3.10 -18.91 7.62
N THR A 183 -2.21 -18.66 6.65
CA THR A 183 -2.60 -18.06 5.38
C THR A 183 -2.38 -19.04 4.23
N ASP A 184 -3.17 -18.90 3.17
CA ASP A 184 -2.80 -19.41 1.86
C ASP A 184 -1.51 -18.75 1.37
N ASP A 185 -0.86 -19.38 0.41
CA ASP A 185 0.24 -18.76 -0.32
C ASP A 185 -0.32 -17.79 -1.38
N GLU A 186 0.44 -16.74 -1.73
CA GLU A 186 0.06 -15.77 -2.77
C GLU A 186 -0.23 -16.42 -4.13
N ASN A 187 0.33 -17.58 -4.39
CA ASN A 187 0.11 -18.32 -5.63
C ASN A 187 -1.09 -19.28 -5.57
N LEU A 188 -1.70 -19.49 -4.40
CA LEU A 188 -2.80 -20.44 -4.24
C LEU A 188 -4.15 -19.72 -4.22
N THR A 189 -4.90 -19.82 -5.31
CA THR A 189 -6.25 -19.28 -5.44
C THR A 189 -7.29 -20.39 -5.57
N SER A 190 -7.74 -20.74 -6.76
CA SER A 190 -8.61 -21.89 -7.01
C SER A 190 -8.02 -22.74 -8.13
N MET A 191 -7.26 -23.76 -7.76
CA MET A 191 -6.53 -24.61 -8.70
C MET A 191 -7.28 -25.92 -8.96
N PRO A 192 -7.06 -26.60 -10.10
CA PRO A 192 -7.72 -27.89 -10.40
C PRO A 192 -7.49 -28.96 -9.32
N PHE A 193 -6.34 -28.91 -8.64
CA PHE A 193 -5.96 -29.84 -7.56
C PHE A 193 -6.36 -29.34 -6.17
N ASN A 194 -6.81 -28.09 -6.04
CA ASN A 194 -7.15 -27.44 -4.77
C ASN A 194 -8.21 -26.36 -5.00
N ASN A 195 -9.48 -26.77 -4.99
CA ASN A 195 -10.62 -25.90 -5.17
C ASN A 195 -10.79 -24.95 -3.98
N PHE A 196 -11.05 -23.66 -4.23
CA PHE A 196 -11.16 -22.63 -3.21
C PHE A 196 -12.22 -22.96 -2.15
N GLU A 197 -13.46 -23.20 -2.55
CA GLU A 197 -14.58 -23.41 -1.62
C GLU A 197 -14.37 -24.65 -0.75
N LYS A 198 -13.90 -25.74 -1.36
CA LYS A 198 -13.62 -26.99 -0.64
C LYS A 198 -12.46 -26.80 0.33
N ARG A 199 -11.37 -26.11 -0.09
CA ARG A 199 -10.25 -25.76 0.79
C ARG A 199 -10.71 -24.95 1.99
N VAL A 200 -11.46 -23.87 1.76
CA VAL A 200 -11.96 -22.98 2.82
C VAL A 200 -12.80 -23.78 3.80
N SER A 201 -13.77 -24.57 3.31
CA SER A 201 -14.65 -25.37 4.17
C SER A 201 -13.89 -26.38 5.04
N LEU A 202 -12.90 -27.09 4.47
CA LEU A 202 -12.10 -28.08 5.21
C LEU A 202 -11.14 -27.41 6.20
N THR A 203 -10.53 -26.31 5.81
CA THR A 203 -9.57 -25.58 6.67
C THR A 203 -10.28 -24.91 7.84
N LEU A 204 -11.49 -24.37 7.65
CA LEU A 204 -12.30 -23.81 8.74
C LEU A 204 -12.74 -24.89 9.75
N LYS A 205 -13.11 -26.10 9.30
CA LYS A 205 -13.36 -27.24 10.20
C LYS A 205 -12.11 -27.62 10.99
N ALA A 206 -10.94 -27.61 10.34
CA ALA A 206 -9.67 -27.86 11.01
C ALA A 206 -9.32 -26.78 12.05
N ARG A 207 -9.64 -25.50 11.74
CA ARG A 207 -9.51 -24.37 12.66
C ARG A 207 -10.38 -24.55 13.90
N GLU A 208 -11.66 -24.85 13.74
CA GLU A 208 -12.58 -25.10 14.87
C GLU A 208 -12.09 -26.22 15.78
N LYS A 209 -11.54 -27.28 15.19
CA LYS A 209 -10.93 -28.37 15.94
C LYS A 209 -9.73 -27.90 16.73
N ALA A 210 -8.81 -27.13 16.11
CA ALA A 210 -7.64 -26.58 16.77
C ALA A 210 -8.02 -25.62 17.91
N GLU A 211 -9.03 -24.76 17.71
CA GLU A 211 -9.55 -23.85 18.76
C GLU A 211 -10.08 -24.62 19.97
N LYS A 212 -10.80 -25.73 19.77
CA LYS A 212 -11.29 -26.59 20.86
C LYS A 212 -10.16 -27.27 21.64
N GLU A 213 -9.09 -27.69 20.95
CA GLU A 213 -7.97 -28.39 21.58
C GLU A 213 -7.00 -27.44 22.29
N THR A 214 -6.77 -26.24 21.72
CA THR A 214 -5.83 -25.27 22.30
C THR A 214 -6.47 -24.30 23.28
N GLY A 215 -7.80 -24.12 23.22
CA GLY A 215 -8.51 -23.07 23.97
C GLY A 215 -8.24 -21.67 23.46
N GLU A 216 -7.53 -21.49 22.34
CA GLU A 216 -7.14 -20.23 21.77
C GLU A 216 -7.93 -19.93 20.49
N LYS A 217 -8.17 -18.63 20.22
CA LYS A 217 -8.73 -18.20 18.93
C LYS A 217 -7.69 -18.39 17.83
N LYS A 218 -8.12 -18.97 16.71
CA LYS A 218 -7.30 -19.21 15.52
C LYS A 218 -7.93 -18.54 14.31
N ALA A 219 -7.11 -18.03 13.39
CA ALA A 219 -7.58 -17.42 12.15
C ALA A 219 -7.06 -18.17 10.92
N TYR A 220 -7.87 -18.19 9.87
CA TYR A 220 -7.49 -18.60 8.54
C TYR A 220 -7.67 -17.44 7.57
N LEU A 221 -6.68 -17.21 6.73
CA LEU A 221 -6.65 -16.14 5.72
C LEU A 221 -6.64 -16.76 4.32
N PRO A 222 -7.80 -17.13 3.77
CA PRO A 222 -7.88 -17.64 2.40
C PRO A 222 -7.53 -16.53 1.39
N ASN A 223 -6.80 -16.89 0.34
CA ASN A 223 -6.46 -15.98 -0.75
C ASN A 223 -7.64 -15.84 -1.72
N VAL A 224 -8.30 -14.69 -1.68
CA VAL A 224 -9.45 -14.37 -2.55
C VAL A 224 -9.05 -13.74 -3.89
N THR A 225 -7.75 -13.53 -4.14
CA THR A 225 -7.23 -12.92 -5.36
C THR A 225 -7.83 -13.55 -6.62
N ALA A 226 -8.51 -12.72 -7.40
CA ALA A 226 -9.17 -13.08 -8.66
C ALA A 226 -9.58 -11.82 -9.43
N SER A 227 -10.38 -11.95 -10.50
CA SER A 227 -11.13 -10.82 -11.06
C SER A 227 -12.07 -10.24 -9.99
N TYR A 228 -12.42 -8.95 -10.09
CA TYR A 228 -13.21 -8.28 -9.04
C TYR A 228 -14.53 -9.01 -8.69
N PRO A 229 -15.39 -9.42 -9.67
CA PRO A 229 -16.63 -10.14 -9.32
C PRO A 229 -16.36 -11.45 -8.59
N GLU A 230 -15.30 -12.16 -8.96
CA GLU A 230 -14.93 -13.41 -8.32
C GLU A 230 -14.34 -13.18 -6.90
N MET A 231 -13.58 -12.11 -6.69
CA MET A 231 -13.12 -11.73 -5.34
C MET A 231 -14.29 -11.48 -4.38
N VAL A 232 -15.33 -10.81 -4.86
CA VAL A 232 -16.57 -10.58 -4.10
C VAL A 232 -17.21 -11.93 -3.72
N GLN A 233 -17.42 -12.83 -4.68
CA GLN A 233 -18.02 -14.15 -4.44
C GLN A 233 -17.20 -14.99 -3.45
N ARG A 234 -15.88 -15.00 -3.58
CA ARG A 234 -14.98 -15.72 -2.67
C ARG A 234 -15.01 -15.13 -1.25
N THR A 235 -15.08 -13.83 -1.14
CA THR A 235 -15.18 -13.15 0.16
C THR A 235 -16.53 -13.45 0.83
N GLU A 236 -17.63 -13.38 0.08
CA GLU A 236 -18.96 -13.76 0.57
C GLU A 236 -19.01 -15.23 1.02
N PHE A 237 -18.43 -16.12 0.21
CA PHE A 237 -18.34 -17.54 0.56
C PHE A 237 -17.56 -17.73 1.87
N ALA A 238 -16.38 -17.12 2.00
CA ALA A 238 -15.57 -17.22 3.21
C ALA A 238 -16.33 -16.72 4.45
N LEU A 239 -16.96 -15.53 4.36
CA LEU A 239 -17.78 -14.94 5.43
C LEU A 239 -18.95 -15.86 5.84
N LYS A 240 -19.70 -16.38 4.87
CA LYS A 240 -20.83 -17.28 5.10
C LYS A 240 -20.42 -18.55 5.87
N HIS A 241 -19.18 -18.97 5.72
CA HIS A 241 -18.62 -20.13 6.43
C HIS A 241 -17.88 -19.75 7.73
N GLY A 242 -18.03 -18.51 8.20
CA GLY A 242 -17.46 -18.05 9.48
C GLY A 242 -15.99 -17.73 9.43
N CYS A 243 -15.48 -17.30 8.28
CA CYS A 243 -14.11 -16.80 8.15
C CYS A 243 -14.07 -15.31 8.50
N ASP A 244 -13.28 -14.93 9.49
CA ASP A 244 -13.16 -13.52 9.93
C ASP A 244 -12.09 -12.75 9.14
N PHE A 245 -11.30 -13.41 8.30
CA PHE A 245 -10.15 -12.86 7.57
C PHE A 245 -10.15 -13.32 6.12
N VAL A 246 -9.68 -12.47 5.20
CA VAL A 246 -9.32 -12.84 3.83
C VAL A 246 -8.03 -12.15 3.42
N MET A 247 -7.30 -12.75 2.47
CA MET A 247 -6.07 -12.20 1.91
C MET A 247 -6.26 -11.83 0.45
N VAL A 248 -5.66 -10.72 0.03
CA VAL A 248 -5.62 -10.26 -1.37
C VAL A 248 -4.21 -9.82 -1.77
N ASP A 249 -3.77 -10.21 -2.97
CA ASP A 249 -2.51 -9.74 -3.56
C ASP A 249 -2.72 -8.35 -4.17
N VAL A 250 -2.48 -7.30 -3.39
CA VAL A 250 -2.89 -5.92 -3.66
C VAL A 250 -2.45 -5.42 -5.04
N LEU A 251 -1.17 -5.65 -5.38
CA LEU A 251 -0.61 -5.14 -6.63
C LEU A 251 -0.99 -5.99 -7.84
N ALA A 252 -1.27 -7.28 -7.64
CA ALA A 252 -1.71 -8.18 -8.69
C ALA A 252 -3.13 -7.85 -9.18
N VAL A 253 -4.04 -7.51 -8.25
CA VAL A 253 -5.42 -7.12 -8.59
C VAL A 253 -5.55 -5.62 -8.88
N GLY A 254 -4.62 -4.80 -8.39
CA GLY A 254 -4.63 -3.35 -8.50
C GLY A 254 -5.43 -2.65 -7.40
N TRP A 255 -5.00 -1.44 -7.03
CA TRP A 255 -5.61 -0.66 -5.93
C TRP A 255 -7.10 -0.39 -6.11
N SER A 256 -7.55 -0.13 -7.35
CA SER A 256 -8.97 0.12 -7.64
C SER A 256 -9.85 -1.10 -7.33
N ALA A 257 -9.39 -2.31 -7.65
CA ALA A 257 -10.13 -3.52 -7.33
C ALA A 257 -10.19 -3.78 -5.81
N VAL A 258 -9.10 -3.48 -5.09
CA VAL A 258 -9.07 -3.56 -3.62
C VAL A 258 -10.00 -2.53 -3.00
N GLN A 259 -9.98 -1.28 -3.49
CA GLN A 259 -10.93 -0.24 -3.07
C GLN A 259 -12.37 -0.69 -3.29
N ALA A 260 -12.70 -1.18 -4.48
CA ALA A 260 -14.05 -1.66 -4.80
C ALA A 260 -14.49 -2.83 -3.89
N LEU A 261 -13.57 -3.76 -3.55
CA LEU A 261 -13.84 -4.84 -2.60
C LEU A 261 -14.11 -4.29 -1.19
N LYS A 262 -13.34 -3.29 -0.77
CA LYS A 262 -13.52 -2.62 0.52
C LYS A 262 -14.87 -1.89 0.61
N ASP A 263 -15.29 -1.25 -0.48
CA ASP A 263 -16.56 -0.51 -0.57
C ASP A 263 -17.80 -1.41 -0.49
N GLN A 264 -17.65 -2.75 -0.58
CA GLN A 264 -18.73 -3.71 -0.28
C GLN A 264 -19.09 -3.81 1.21
N ASP A 265 -18.32 -3.16 2.09
CA ASP A 265 -18.50 -3.15 3.55
C ASP A 265 -18.59 -4.56 4.18
N PHE A 266 -17.88 -5.53 3.62
CA PHE A 266 -17.78 -6.86 4.21
C PHE A 266 -17.18 -6.81 5.61
N ARG A 267 -17.84 -7.46 6.58
CA ARG A 267 -17.37 -7.55 7.96
C ARG A 267 -16.25 -8.58 8.11
N VAL A 268 -15.13 -8.34 7.42
CA VAL A 268 -13.96 -9.21 7.35
C VAL A 268 -12.68 -8.39 7.51
N VAL A 269 -11.68 -8.94 8.16
CA VAL A 269 -10.32 -8.38 8.19
C VAL A 269 -9.70 -8.59 6.82
N LEU A 270 -9.31 -7.50 6.18
CA LEU A 270 -8.70 -7.53 4.86
C LEU A 270 -7.17 -7.47 4.98
N HIS A 271 -6.51 -8.61 4.74
CA HIS A 271 -5.05 -8.74 4.74
C HIS A 271 -4.48 -8.46 3.36
N GLY A 272 -3.59 -7.48 3.25
CA GLY A 272 -2.85 -7.17 2.04
C GLY A 272 -1.56 -7.98 1.93
N HIS A 273 -1.47 -8.84 0.91
CA HIS A 273 -0.22 -9.44 0.51
C HIS A 273 0.49 -8.56 -0.52
N ARG A 274 1.80 -8.36 -0.38
CA ARG A 274 2.57 -7.45 -1.23
C ARG A 274 3.24 -8.11 -2.44
N ALA A 275 2.71 -9.24 -2.93
CA ALA A 275 3.21 -9.85 -4.18
C ALA A 275 3.38 -8.78 -5.27
N MET A 276 4.37 -8.93 -6.13
CA MET A 276 4.80 -7.96 -7.16
C MET A 276 5.46 -6.66 -6.63
N HIS A 277 5.45 -6.34 -5.33
CA HIS A 277 5.98 -5.04 -4.88
C HIS A 277 7.40 -4.75 -5.38
N ALA A 278 8.25 -5.77 -5.45
CA ALA A 278 9.64 -5.59 -5.85
C ALA A 278 9.83 -5.08 -7.30
N THR A 279 8.84 -5.24 -8.18
CA THR A 279 8.84 -4.64 -9.52
C THR A 279 8.79 -3.12 -9.46
N PHE A 280 8.19 -2.55 -8.40
CA PHE A 280 8.09 -1.13 -8.14
C PHE A 280 9.15 -0.61 -7.19
N THR A 281 9.51 -1.41 -6.16
CA THR A 281 10.27 -0.89 -5.01
C THR A 281 11.76 -1.19 -5.09
N ARG A 282 12.18 -2.29 -5.76
CA ARG A 282 13.55 -2.81 -5.70
C ARG A 282 14.60 -1.85 -6.26
N ASN A 283 14.30 -1.14 -7.34
CA ASN A 283 15.22 -0.14 -7.87
C ASN A 283 15.25 1.07 -6.92
N PRO A 284 16.42 1.46 -6.37
CA PRO A 284 16.50 2.60 -5.46
C PRO A 284 16.23 3.94 -6.14
N LYS A 285 16.37 4.01 -7.47
CA LYS A 285 16.26 5.25 -8.25
C LYS A 285 14.99 5.34 -9.08
N HIS A 286 14.27 4.23 -9.33
CA HIS A 286 13.11 4.21 -10.23
C HIS A 286 11.97 3.40 -9.64
N GLY A 287 10.73 3.88 -9.82
CA GLY A 287 9.50 3.21 -9.37
C GLY A 287 8.82 3.91 -8.20
N ILE A 288 8.14 3.13 -7.35
CA ILE A 288 7.37 3.61 -6.20
C ILE A 288 7.93 2.98 -4.94
N SER A 289 8.07 3.74 -3.86
CA SER A 289 8.57 3.23 -2.58
C SER A 289 7.55 2.30 -1.89
N MET A 290 8.03 1.41 -1.02
CA MET A 290 7.12 0.56 -0.24
C MET A 290 6.29 1.35 0.77
N ILE A 291 6.81 2.47 1.29
CA ILE A 291 6.04 3.32 2.20
C ILE A 291 4.85 3.98 1.51
N THR A 292 5.03 4.45 0.27
CA THR A 292 3.92 4.96 -0.55
C THR A 292 2.85 3.89 -0.77
N ILE A 293 3.27 2.67 -1.15
CA ILE A 293 2.35 1.53 -1.32
C ILE A 293 1.58 1.26 -0.02
N ALA A 294 2.26 1.28 1.12
CA ALA A 294 1.65 1.02 2.41
C ALA A 294 0.64 2.11 2.82
N LYS A 295 0.97 3.39 2.60
CA LYS A 295 0.03 4.49 2.84
C LYS A 295 -1.22 4.40 1.96
N LEU A 296 -1.05 4.08 0.67
CA LEU A 296 -2.18 3.82 -0.23
C LEU A 296 -3.08 2.68 0.29
N CYS A 297 -2.48 1.58 0.77
CA CYS A 297 -3.21 0.46 1.35
C CYS A 297 -4.01 0.86 2.60
N ARG A 298 -3.43 1.68 3.50
CA ARG A 298 -4.15 2.18 4.67
C ARG A 298 -5.29 3.11 4.28
N LEU A 299 -5.06 4.01 3.32
CA LEU A 299 -6.08 4.93 2.85
C LEU A 299 -7.31 4.18 2.32
N ILE A 300 -7.11 3.20 1.42
CA ILE A 300 -8.21 2.40 0.84
C ILE A 300 -8.85 1.43 1.83
N GLY A 301 -8.20 1.14 2.97
CA GLY A 301 -8.84 0.47 4.10
C GLY A 301 -8.47 -0.99 4.34
N LEU A 302 -7.26 -1.43 3.98
CA LEU A 302 -6.76 -2.71 4.46
C LEU A 302 -6.57 -2.64 5.97
N ASP A 303 -6.84 -3.76 6.65
CA ASP A 303 -6.68 -3.86 8.11
C ASP A 303 -5.26 -4.25 8.49
N GLU A 304 -4.57 -5.00 7.65
CA GLU A 304 -3.17 -5.39 7.83
C GLU A 304 -2.45 -5.53 6.48
N LEU A 305 -1.13 -5.32 6.48
CA LEU A 305 -0.31 -5.39 5.28
C LEU A 305 1.04 -6.03 5.58
N GLN A 306 1.49 -6.91 4.71
CA GLN A 306 2.87 -7.38 4.72
C GLN A 306 3.82 -6.25 4.33
N VAL A 307 4.76 -5.92 5.23
CA VAL A 307 5.69 -4.78 5.06
C VAL A 307 7.13 -5.18 4.83
N GLY A 308 7.46 -6.46 5.00
CA GLY A 308 8.81 -7.00 4.89
C GLY A 308 9.31 -7.59 6.20
N GLY A 309 10.57 -7.96 6.23
CA GLY A 309 11.20 -8.52 7.43
C GLY A 309 12.61 -8.00 7.60
N VAL A 310 13.00 -7.69 8.82
CA VAL A 310 14.35 -7.22 9.17
C VAL A 310 15.34 -8.36 9.38
N ALA A 311 14.85 -9.59 9.41
CA ALA A 311 15.62 -10.80 9.60
C ALA A 311 15.06 -11.89 8.70
N GLY A 312 15.71 -12.20 7.62
CA GLY A 312 15.24 -13.20 6.66
C GLY A 312 16.02 -13.16 5.36
N ARG A 313 15.38 -13.58 4.26
CA ARG A 313 15.98 -13.62 2.92
C ARG A 313 15.74 -12.37 2.09
N MET A 314 15.02 -11.38 2.62
CA MET A 314 14.66 -10.16 1.92
C MET A 314 15.68 -9.06 2.19
N ASN A 315 15.88 -8.15 1.23
CA ASN A 315 16.91 -7.11 1.27
C ASN A 315 16.49 -5.80 1.98
N GLU A 316 15.40 -5.82 2.75
CA GLU A 316 14.96 -4.62 3.45
C GLU A 316 15.90 -4.29 4.62
N LYS A 317 16.05 -2.99 4.85
CA LYS A 317 16.79 -2.48 6.03
C LYS A 317 15.84 -2.34 7.21
N VAL A 318 16.34 -2.59 8.44
CA VAL A 318 15.57 -2.40 9.69
C VAL A 318 14.85 -1.05 9.72
N GLY A 319 15.56 0.04 9.45
CA GLY A 319 14.99 1.38 9.47
C GLY A 319 13.91 1.64 8.42
N GLU A 320 13.91 0.93 7.30
CA GLU A 320 12.87 1.02 6.27
C GLU A 320 11.59 0.36 6.75
N VAL A 321 11.68 -0.88 7.26
CA VAL A 321 10.51 -1.61 7.77
C VAL A 321 9.87 -0.88 8.96
N SER A 322 10.67 -0.37 9.89
CA SER A 322 10.17 0.44 11.01
C SER A 322 9.46 1.71 10.53
N SER A 323 10.04 2.42 9.56
CA SER A 323 9.43 3.64 9.01
C SER A 323 8.10 3.37 8.32
N ILE A 324 7.96 2.22 7.63
CA ILE A 324 6.69 1.79 7.05
C ILE A 324 5.67 1.47 8.15
N GLY A 325 6.08 0.71 9.19
CA GLY A 325 5.23 0.41 10.34
C GLY A 325 4.71 1.68 11.02
N GLU A 326 5.59 2.63 11.32
CA GLU A 326 5.20 3.93 11.88
C GLU A 326 4.18 4.66 11.00
N ALA A 327 4.42 4.69 9.68
CA ALA A 327 3.53 5.39 8.74
C ALA A 327 2.11 4.82 8.70
N ILE A 328 1.93 3.52 8.95
CA ILE A 328 0.63 2.87 8.86
C ILE A 328 -0.02 2.53 10.20
N GLU A 329 0.74 2.56 11.32
CA GLU A 329 0.20 2.27 12.65
C GLU A 329 -0.02 3.52 13.51
N GLN A 330 0.72 4.61 13.26
CA GLN A 330 0.53 5.85 14.01
C GLN A 330 -0.64 6.68 13.44
N GLN A 331 -1.30 7.46 14.31
CA GLN A 331 -2.39 8.34 13.91
C GLN A 331 -1.88 9.62 13.26
N VAL A 332 -0.79 10.17 13.77
CA VAL A 332 -0.07 11.31 13.21
C VAL A 332 1.37 10.88 12.99
N VAL A 333 1.82 11.01 11.77
CA VAL A 333 3.17 10.61 11.33
C VAL A 333 3.99 11.89 11.14
N SER A 334 5.11 12.00 11.82
CA SER A 334 6.03 13.12 11.64
C SER A 334 6.89 12.94 10.39
N GLU A 335 7.29 14.04 9.77
CA GLU A 335 8.26 14.02 8.69
C GLU A 335 9.60 13.42 9.15
N ASP A 336 10.22 12.59 8.31
CA ASP A 336 11.58 12.11 8.48
C ASP A 336 12.40 12.45 7.23
N ILE A 337 13.14 13.55 7.32
CA ILE A 337 13.94 14.08 6.20
C ILE A 337 15.00 13.07 5.74
N PHE A 338 15.59 12.30 6.67
CA PHE A 338 16.65 11.34 6.35
C PHE A 338 16.15 10.12 5.57
N ARG A 339 14.88 9.75 5.79
CA ARG A 339 14.22 8.66 5.07
C ARG A 339 13.31 9.13 3.95
N HIS A 340 13.23 10.45 3.72
CA HIS A 340 12.35 11.08 2.75
C HIS A 340 10.87 10.74 2.98
N ARG A 341 10.49 10.46 4.25
CA ARG A 341 9.11 10.24 4.66
C ARG A 341 8.45 11.59 4.94
N LEU A 342 7.33 11.84 4.28
CA LEU A 342 6.48 12.99 4.55
C LEU A 342 5.69 12.79 5.85
N GLN A 343 5.21 13.89 6.40
CA GLN A 343 4.18 13.83 7.44
C GLN A 343 2.91 13.16 6.91
N GLU A 344 2.02 12.76 7.81
CA GLU A 344 0.68 12.31 7.47
C GLU A 344 -0.25 12.46 8.67
N ASN A 345 -1.45 12.93 8.46
CA ASN A 345 -2.49 12.96 9.48
C ASN A 345 -3.68 12.07 9.06
N TRP A 346 -3.76 10.90 9.66
CA TRP A 346 -4.78 9.92 9.33
C TRP A 346 -6.16 10.23 9.93
N LEU A 347 -6.31 11.32 10.68
CA LEU A 347 -7.57 11.78 11.28
C LEU A 347 -8.27 10.68 12.08
N LYS A 348 -9.38 10.15 11.54
CA LYS A 348 -10.19 9.10 12.18
C LYS A 348 -9.90 7.69 11.64
N LEU A 349 -9.05 7.57 10.61
CA LEU A 349 -8.75 6.26 10.05
C LEU A 349 -7.98 5.42 11.06
N LYS A 350 -8.44 4.21 11.31
CA LYS A 350 -7.79 3.32 12.27
C LYS A 350 -6.36 2.96 11.82
N PRO A 351 -5.47 2.65 12.76
CA PRO A 351 -4.16 2.09 12.47
C PRO A 351 -4.27 0.78 11.69
N MET A 352 -3.50 0.63 10.59
CA MET A 352 -3.37 -0.63 9.86
C MET A 352 -2.21 -1.43 10.45
N MET A 353 -2.40 -2.71 10.74
CA MET A 353 -1.38 -3.56 11.36
C MET A 353 -0.27 -3.90 10.37
N ALA A 354 0.99 -3.64 10.75
CA ALA A 354 2.15 -4.07 10.00
C ALA A 354 2.44 -5.56 10.24
N VAL A 355 2.63 -6.32 9.16
CA VAL A 355 2.93 -7.75 9.23
C VAL A 355 4.33 -8.02 8.68
N CYS A 356 5.25 -8.41 9.54
CA CYS A 356 6.59 -8.83 9.12
C CYS A 356 6.54 -10.21 8.46
N SER A 357 7.12 -10.32 7.27
CA SER A 357 7.15 -11.57 6.49
C SER A 357 8.39 -11.65 5.61
N GLY A 358 8.69 -12.83 5.07
CA GLY A 358 9.78 -13.01 4.11
C GLY A 358 10.90 -13.92 4.62
N GLY A 359 10.65 -15.22 4.73
CA GLY A 359 11.65 -16.23 5.11
C GLY A 359 12.04 -16.17 6.59
N LEU A 360 11.11 -15.78 7.43
CA LEU A 360 11.29 -15.78 8.89
C LEU A 360 11.30 -17.21 9.45
N PHE A 361 12.05 -17.39 10.52
CA PHE A 361 12.16 -18.65 11.26
C PHE A 361 12.29 -18.35 12.77
N PRO A 362 12.15 -19.29 13.68
CA PRO A 362 12.08 -19.00 15.12
C PRO A 362 13.18 -18.08 15.66
N ALA A 363 14.43 -18.19 15.18
CA ALA A 363 15.51 -17.29 15.61
C ALA A 363 15.37 -15.85 15.07
N SER A 364 14.51 -15.61 14.08
CA SER A 364 14.22 -14.26 13.57
C SER A 364 13.27 -13.45 14.46
N VAL A 365 12.58 -14.09 15.40
CA VAL A 365 11.55 -13.43 16.22
C VAL A 365 12.15 -12.36 17.12
N LYS A 366 13.28 -12.64 17.76
CA LYS A 366 13.91 -11.69 18.70
C LYS A 366 14.22 -10.33 18.07
N PRO A 367 14.91 -10.20 16.92
CA PRO A 367 15.16 -8.91 16.29
C PRO A 367 13.91 -8.23 15.70
N LEU A 368 12.75 -8.89 15.65
CA LEU A 368 11.49 -8.30 15.20
C LEU A 368 10.68 -7.66 16.34
N ILE A 369 11.00 -7.98 17.61
CA ILE A 369 10.27 -7.49 18.78
C ILE A 369 10.95 -6.23 19.35
N HIS A 370 12.22 -6.02 19.04
CA HIS A 370 13.06 -4.88 19.45
C HIS A 370 13.26 -3.87 18.32
#